data_7565d906d399b3eaf32b18671cdf0e27
#
_entry.id   7565d906d399b3eaf32b18671cdf0e27
#
_cell.length_a   1.000
_cell.length_b   1.000
_cell.length_c   1.000
_cell.angle_alpha   90.00
_cell.angle_beta   90.00
_cell.angle_gamma   90.00
#
_symmetry.space_group_name_H-M   'P 1'
#
loop_
_entity.id
_entity.type
_entity.pdbx_description
1 polymer ?
#
loop_
_entity_poly.entity_id
_entity_poly.type
_entity_poly.pdbx_seq_one_letter_code
_entity_poly.pdbx_strand_id
1 'polypeptide(L)'
;MLAVVVLLTGCSGGDGSSASPEAGESPADAEATPTASVPEQPVPGLLRPNMRSLPASDLRVVREQGERRLRFAGSLANLGPGPMVVRPGGRGDCAAGQIAVRQLIHRDTGGDGRFQRLRDPVAMRRDAGCMLDHPTHDHWHFDAMARYSLRTPDGVVLGARRKVSFCLRDNSRVRGSDPVTRAYFGECGPRTDQGVSPGWVDVYGPDLDGQYLVLPARTPRTTVCLVVVADPRDQLVEADEGDNASVLPLRIRGTEVRTTKGGCGSST
;
A
#
# COMPACT_ATOMS: atom_id res chain seq x y z
N MET A 1 60.23 23.51 -45.37
CA MET A 1 59.03 22.64 -45.44
C MET A 1 58.95 21.84 -44.15
N LEU A 2 58.17 22.29 -43.22
CA LEU A 2 57.91 21.62 -41.90
C LEU A 2 56.59 20.83 -41.99
N ALA A 3 56.72 19.54 -41.84
CA ALA A 3 55.53 18.67 -41.73
C ALA A 3 55.04 18.61 -40.23
N VAL A 4 53.84 19.05 -40.02
CA VAL A 4 53.14 18.93 -38.72
C VAL A 4 52.36 17.62 -38.70
N VAL A 5 52.73 16.72 -37.77
CA VAL A 5 51.98 15.49 -37.48
C VAL A 5 50.96 15.81 -36.39
N VAL A 6 49.69 15.68 -36.71
CA VAL A 6 48.60 15.78 -35.75
C VAL A 6 48.28 14.38 -35.24
N LEU A 7 48.53 14.12 -33.97
CA LEU A 7 48.09 12.91 -33.26
C LEU A 7 46.64 13.08 -32.79
N LEU A 8 45.72 12.32 -33.36
CA LEU A 8 44.34 12.18 -32.89
C LEU A 8 44.30 11.13 -31.80
N THR A 9 44.13 11.57 -30.56
CA THR A 9 43.75 10.71 -29.43
C THR A 9 42.25 10.48 -29.42
N GLY A 10 41.84 9.24 -29.74
CA GLY A 10 40.46 8.81 -29.64
C GLY A 10 40.06 8.62 -28.20
N CYS A 11 39.06 9.37 -27.73
CA CYS A 11 38.32 9.05 -26.48
C CYS A 11 37.25 8.03 -26.83
N SER A 12 37.40 6.80 -26.36
CA SER A 12 36.32 5.82 -26.32
C SER A 12 35.37 6.18 -25.17
N GLY A 13 34.17 6.63 -25.49
CA GLY A 13 33.09 6.83 -24.56
C GLY A 13 32.60 5.48 -24.08
N GLY A 14 32.79 5.19 -22.78
CA GLY A 14 32.11 4.09 -22.11
C GLY A 14 30.73 4.54 -21.75
N ASP A 15 29.73 3.89 -22.31
CA ASP A 15 28.34 3.99 -21.86
C ASP A 15 28.21 3.41 -20.42
N GLY A 16 28.34 4.29 -19.46
CA GLY A 16 28.03 3.99 -18.08
C GLY A 16 26.51 4.00 -17.88
N SER A 17 25.88 2.84 -18.04
CA SER A 17 24.52 2.62 -17.53
C SER A 17 24.54 2.78 -16.02
N SER A 18 24.16 3.94 -15.53
CA SER A 18 23.95 4.19 -14.10
C SER A 18 22.70 3.46 -13.65
N ALA A 19 22.86 2.23 -13.19
CA ALA A 19 21.87 1.57 -12.36
C ALA A 19 21.75 2.39 -11.06
N SER A 20 20.60 3.02 -10.85
CA SER A 20 20.25 3.63 -9.56
C SER A 20 20.31 2.55 -8.48
N PRO A 21 20.92 2.80 -7.32
CA PRO A 21 20.92 1.84 -6.23
C PRO A 21 19.49 1.65 -5.74
N GLU A 22 18.92 0.45 -5.93
CA GLU A 22 17.79 0.00 -5.16
C GLU A 22 18.14 0.16 -3.69
N ALA A 23 17.30 0.87 -2.94
CA ALA A 23 17.46 1.02 -1.50
C ALA A 23 17.55 -0.39 -0.91
N GLY A 24 18.73 -0.74 -0.40
CA GLY A 24 19.03 -2.06 0.13
C GLY A 24 18.04 -2.41 1.21
N GLU A 25 17.35 -3.53 1.03
CA GLU A 25 16.56 -4.17 2.06
C GLU A 25 17.49 -4.57 3.21
N SER A 26 17.34 -3.90 4.34
CA SER A 26 17.96 -4.33 5.59
C SER A 26 17.30 -5.65 6.02
N PRO A 27 18.04 -6.74 6.21
CA PRO A 27 17.46 -7.97 6.72
C PRO A 27 17.17 -7.79 8.21
N ALA A 28 15.98 -8.22 8.62
CA ALA A 28 15.52 -8.30 9.99
C ALA A 28 14.94 -7.02 10.61
N ASP A 29 13.74 -6.65 10.18
CA ASP A 29 12.79 -6.10 11.15
C ASP A 29 12.12 -7.29 11.84
N ALA A 30 12.57 -7.58 13.08
CA ALA A 30 11.85 -8.45 13.99
C ALA A 30 10.39 -7.94 14.04
N GLU A 31 9.43 -8.84 13.88
CA GLU A 31 8.00 -8.55 14.03
C GLU A 31 7.81 -7.88 15.40
N ALA A 32 7.71 -6.56 15.41
CA ALA A 32 7.22 -5.85 16.58
C ALA A 32 5.80 -6.38 16.78
N THR A 33 5.59 -7.12 17.85
CA THR A 33 4.28 -7.55 18.31
C THR A 33 3.42 -6.30 18.37
N PRO A 34 2.30 -6.20 17.66
CA PRO A 34 1.44 -5.04 17.78
C PRO A 34 1.03 -4.93 19.25
N THR A 35 1.42 -3.86 19.89
CA THR A 35 0.88 -3.50 21.19
C THR A 35 -0.61 -3.29 20.94
N ALA A 36 -1.45 -4.15 21.53
CA ALA A 36 -2.89 -4.05 21.39
C ALA A 36 -3.30 -2.62 21.79
N SER A 37 -3.65 -1.81 20.81
CA SER A 37 -4.22 -0.50 21.04
C SER A 37 -5.55 -0.70 21.78
N VAL A 38 -5.69 -0.03 22.92
CA VAL A 38 -6.98 0.00 23.62
C VAL A 38 -8.00 0.58 22.64
N PRO A 39 -9.12 -0.13 22.35
CA PRO A 39 -10.10 0.37 21.39
C PRO A 39 -10.56 1.76 21.84
N GLU A 40 -10.26 2.77 21.02
CA GLU A 40 -10.75 4.12 21.28
C GLU A 40 -12.27 4.11 21.17
N GLN A 41 -12.97 4.44 22.28
CA GLN A 41 -14.42 4.47 22.31
C GLN A 41 -14.98 5.30 21.15
N PRO A 42 -15.99 4.79 20.41
CA PRO A 42 -16.58 5.54 19.31
C PRO A 42 -17.08 6.90 19.79
N VAL A 43 -16.48 7.97 19.33
CA VAL A 43 -17.00 9.33 19.57
C VAL A 43 -18.22 9.51 18.67
N PRO A 44 -19.42 9.73 19.23
CA PRO A 44 -20.64 9.87 18.43
C PRO A 44 -20.52 11.00 17.39
N GLY A 45 -21.04 10.76 16.20
CA GLY A 45 -21.07 11.74 15.12
C GLY A 45 -19.74 11.95 14.39
N LEU A 46 -18.74 11.10 14.60
CA LEU A 46 -17.54 11.07 13.74
C LEU A 46 -17.71 10.07 12.59
N LEU A 47 -17.39 10.54 11.39
CA LEU A 47 -17.35 9.72 10.17
C LEU A 47 -15.93 9.19 10.01
N ARG A 48 -15.67 7.99 10.53
CA ARG A 48 -14.38 7.31 10.42
C ARG A 48 -14.30 6.51 9.12
N PRO A 49 -13.14 6.39 8.48
CA PRO A 49 -12.93 5.40 7.42
C PRO A 49 -12.97 3.98 7.99
N ASN A 50 -13.04 2.99 7.12
CA ASN A 50 -12.78 1.58 7.40
C ASN A 50 -12.04 0.98 6.21
N MET A 51 -10.72 0.87 6.34
CA MET A 51 -9.85 0.42 5.25
C MET A 51 -9.73 -1.09 5.25
N ARG A 52 -10.20 -1.72 4.20
CA ARG A 52 -10.11 -3.17 4.04
C ARG A 52 -9.28 -3.54 2.82
N SER A 53 -8.39 -4.49 3.00
CA SER A 53 -7.79 -5.17 1.86
C SER A 53 -8.83 -6.04 1.19
N LEU A 54 -9.01 -5.91 -0.12
CA LEU A 54 -9.77 -6.87 -0.90
C LEU A 54 -8.86 -8.05 -1.31
N PRO A 55 -9.43 -9.25 -1.55
CA PRO A 55 -8.65 -10.37 -2.07
C PRO A 55 -7.86 -9.98 -3.32
N ALA A 56 -6.57 -10.32 -3.35
CA ALA A 56 -5.71 -10.04 -4.48
C ALA A 56 -6.23 -10.66 -5.78
N SER A 57 -6.05 -9.96 -6.90
CA SER A 57 -6.46 -10.42 -8.24
C SER A 57 -5.28 -10.38 -9.22
N ASP A 58 -5.52 -10.75 -10.48
CA ASP A 58 -4.54 -10.70 -11.57
C ASP A 58 -3.19 -11.34 -11.22
N LEU A 59 -3.28 -12.52 -10.59
CA LEU A 59 -2.13 -13.27 -10.10
C LEU A 59 -1.32 -13.86 -11.23
N ARG A 60 -0.01 -13.66 -11.21
CA ARG A 60 0.93 -14.32 -12.13
C ARG A 60 2.28 -14.54 -11.47
N VAL A 61 2.94 -15.61 -11.84
CA VAL A 61 4.33 -15.86 -11.46
C VAL A 61 5.23 -15.60 -12.66
N VAL A 62 6.16 -14.69 -12.51
CA VAL A 62 7.14 -14.31 -13.54
C VAL A 62 8.56 -14.62 -13.07
N ARG A 63 9.50 -14.68 -14.01
CA ARG A 63 10.94 -14.72 -13.73
C ARG A 63 11.54 -13.38 -14.14
N GLU A 64 12.01 -12.64 -13.15
CA GLU A 64 12.62 -11.34 -13.34
C GLU A 64 13.90 -11.25 -12.50
N GLN A 65 14.98 -10.72 -13.08
CA GLN A 65 16.28 -10.54 -12.41
C GLN A 65 16.81 -11.82 -11.71
N GLY A 66 16.55 -12.99 -12.30
CA GLY A 66 16.94 -14.28 -11.70
C GLY A 66 16.02 -14.81 -10.60
N GLU A 67 15.01 -14.06 -10.18
CA GLU A 67 14.05 -14.40 -9.15
C GLU A 67 12.73 -14.90 -9.73
N ARG A 68 12.01 -15.69 -8.93
CA ARG A 68 10.60 -15.99 -9.18
C ARG A 68 9.77 -15.00 -8.36
N ARG A 69 8.94 -14.22 -9.04
CA ARG A 69 8.09 -13.20 -8.41
C ARG A 69 6.62 -13.54 -8.59
N LEU A 70 5.87 -13.54 -7.51
CA LEU A 70 4.41 -13.56 -7.55
C LEU A 70 3.94 -12.11 -7.68
N ARG A 71 3.45 -11.72 -8.85
CA ARG A 71 2.82 -10.42 -9.09
C ARG A 71 1.31 -10.54 -8.96
N PHE A 72 0.67 -9.51 -8.46
CA PHE A 72 -0.78 -9.47 -8.23
C PHE A 72 -1.29 -8.04 -8.15
N ALA A 73 -2.57 -7.83 -8.43
CA ALA A 73 -3.24 -6.58 -8.10
C ALA A 73 -3.65 -6.59 -6.62
N GLY A 74 -3.25 -5.54 -5.91
CA GLY A 74 -3.68 -5.25 -4.54
C GLY A 74 -4.71 -4.14 -4.53
N SER A 75 -5.73 -4.25 -3.69
CA SER A 75 -6.83 -3.30 -3.61
C SER A 75 -7.16 -2.96 -2.17
N LEU A 76 -7.23 -1.66 -1.88
CA LEU A 76 -7.57 -1.12 -0.56
C LEU A 76 -8.90 -0.37 -0.67
N ALA A 77 -9.96 -0.93 -0.08
CA ALA A 77 -11.29 -0.35 -0.10
C ALA A 77 -11.56 0.44 1.18
N ASN A 78 -12.25 1.56 1.05
CA ASN A 78 -12.83 2.24 2.21
C ASN A 78 -14.32 1.89 2.33
N LEU A 79 -14.67 1.08 3.31
CA LEU A 79 -16.03 0.65 3.60
C LEU A 79 -16.68 1.41 4.75
N GLY A 80 -15.95 2.36 5.34
CA GLY A 80 -16.44 3.21 6.43
C GLY A 80 -17.38 4.32 5.97
N PRO A 81 -18.10 4.93 6.91
CA PRO A 81 -18.99 6.06 6.64
C PRO A 81 -18.24 7.36 6.29
N GLY A 82 -16.97 7.46 6.68
CA GLY A 82 -16.13 8.64 6.43
C GLY A 82 -15.03 8.37 5.43
N PRO A 83 -14.48 9.42 4.81
CA PRO A 83 -13.34 9.29 3.91
C PRO A 83 -12.06 8.99 4.71
N MET A 84 -11.21 8.11 4.19
CA MET A 84 -9.82 8.06 4.61
C MET A 84 -9.09 9.24 3.98
N VAL A 85 -8.55 10.12 4.81
CA VAL A 85 -7.85 11.32 4.34
C VAL A 85 -6.57 11.52 5.12
N VAL A 86 -5.46 11.67 4.42
CA VAL A 86 -4.17 12.05 4.99
C VAL A 86 -3.68 13.34 4.35
N ARG A 87 -3.19 14.26 5.19
CA ARG A 87 -2.70 15.59 4.82
C ARG A 87 -1.26 15.78 5.27
N PRO A 88 -0.35 16.25 4.39
CA PRO A 88 1.00 16.66 4.78
C PRO A 88 0.98 17.73 5.89
N GLY A 89 1.95 17.67 6.82
CA GLY A 89 2.09 18.66 7.89
C GLY A 89 1.67 18.16 9.27
N GLY A 90 1.76 16.88 9.53
CA GLY A 90 1.62 16.27 10.86
C GLY A 90 2.83 16.53 11.77
N ARG A 91 2.81 15.93 12.94
CA ARG A 91 3.95 15.80 13.85
C ARG A 91 4.41 14.34 13.89
N GLY A 92 5.68 14.10 13.98
CA GLY A 92 6.26 12.76 14.07
C GLY A 92 7.70 12.73 13.60
N ASP A 93 8.42 11.73 14.06
CA ASP A 93 9.82 11.47 13.68
C ASP A 93 9.81 10.68 12.36
N CYS A 94 9.89 11.42 11.26
CA CYS A 94 10.00 10.84 9.93
C CYS A 94 11.45 10.77 9.48
N ALA A 95 11.78 9.77 8.68
CA ALA A 95 13.11 9.61 8.12
C ALA A 95 13.45 10.77 7.16
N ALA A 96 14.74 10.93 6.84
CA ALA A 96 15.17 11.89 5.83
C ALA A 96 14.45 11.66 4.50
N GLY A 97 13.93 12.72 3.89
CA GLY A 97 13.11 12.65 2.66
C GLY A 97 11.64 12.29 2.89
N GLN A 98 11.23 12.18 4.14
CA GLN A 98 9.82 12.00 4.51
C GLN A 98 9.27 13.23 5.24
N ILE A 99 7.96 13.38 5.23
CA ILE A 99 7.23 14.39 6.00
C ILE A 99 6.14 13.73 6.83
N ALA A 100 5.91 14.25 8.03
CA ALA A 100 4.81 13.82 8.87
C ALA A 100 3.46 14.21 8.27
N VAL A 101 2.45 13.37 8.49
CA VAL A 101 1.09 13.60 8.01
C VAL A 101 0.07 13.53 9.12
N ARG A 102 -1.10 14.07 8.85
CA ARG A 102 -2.28 13.99 9.72
C ARG A 102 -3.42 13.30 9.00
N GLN A 103 -4.06 12.38 9.69
CA GLN A 103 -5.39 11.90 9.32
C GLN A 103 -6.42 12.98 9.65
N LEU A 104 -7.39 13.17 8.76
CA LEU A 104 -8.52 14.07 8.95
C LEU A 104 -9.80 13.24 9.10
N ILE A 105 -10.49 13.40 10.22
CA ILE A 105 -11.76 12.74 10.50
C ILE A 105 -12.85 13.79 10.52
N HIS A 106 -13.95 13.52 9.83
CA HIS A 106 -15.05 14.45 9.62
C HIS A 106 -16.19 14.22 10.63
N ARG A 107 -16.99 15.24 10.85
CA ARG A 107 -18.19 15.16 11.69
C ARG A 107 -19.41 15.05 10.80
N ASP A 108 -20.30 14.11 11.15
CA ASP A 108 -21.62 14.02 10.54
C ASP A 108 -22.52 15.14 11.09
N THR A 109 -22.62 16.22 10.33
CA THR A 109 -23.51 17.33 10.69
C THR A 109 -24.94 17.13 10.19
N GLY A 110 -25.14 16.20 9.27
CA GLY A 110 -26.47 15.83 8.77
C GLY A 110 -27.16 14.76 9.59
N GLY A 111 -26.42 14.02 10.42
CA GLY A 111 -26.97 12.93 11.25
C GLY A 111 -27.43 11.72 10.41
N ASP A 112 -27.01 11.62 9.15
CA ASP A 112 -27.44 10.56 8.24
C ASP A 112 -26.41 9.42 8.07
N GLY A 113 -25.28 9.51 8.79
CA GLY A 113 -24.19 8.53 8.71
C GLY A 113 -23.44 8.54 7.37
N ARG A 114 -23.60 9.59 6.57
CA ARG A 114 -23.09 9.66 5.20
C ARG A 114 -22.23 10.92 5.00
N PHE A 115 -21.02 10.72 4.57
CA PHE A 115 -20.10 11.82 4.30
C PHE A 115 -20.54 12.69 3.10
N GLN A 116 -20.60 14.00 3.32
CA GLN A 116 -20.79 15.01 2.28
C GLN A 116 -19.74 16.12 2.44
N ARG A 117 -18.84 16.23 1.46
CA ARG A 117 -17.65 17.10 1.55
C ARG A 117 -17.94 18.56 1.90
N LEU A 118 -19.04 19.12 1.38
CA LEU A 118 -19.40 20.52 1.62
C LEU A 118 -20.20 20.73 2.92
N ARG A 119 -20.75 19.66 3.49
CA ARG A 119 -21.56 19.72 4.71
C ARG A 119 -20.76 19.37 5.96
N ASP A 120 -19.91 18.34 5.87
CA ASP A 120 -19.31 17.68 7.01
C ASP A 120 -17.88 18.17 7.24
N PRO A 121 -17.66 19.06 8.22
CA PRO A 121 -16.35 19.65 8.46
C PRO A 121 -15.38 18.65 9.09
N VAL A 122 -14.09 18.92 8.99
CA VAL A 122 -13.05 18.22 9.74
C VAL A 122 -13.22 18.51 11.22
N ALA A 123 -13.52 17.48 12.01
CA ALA A 123 -13.71 17.56 13.46
C ALA A 123 -12.48 17.13 14.26
N MET A 124 -11.70 16.20 13.71
CA MET A 124 -10.50 15.69 14.38
C MET A 124 -9.32 15.66 13.42
N ARG A 125 -8.13 15.96 13.94
CA ARG A 125 -6.85 15.81 13.26
C ARG A 125 -5.93 15.00 14.14
N ARG A 126 -5.39 13.89 13.61
CA ARG A 126 -4.50 13.02 14.35
C ARG A 126 -3.23 12.77 13.53
N ASP A 127 -2.10 12.72 14.19
CA ASP A 127 -0.85 12.35 13.52
C ASP A 127 -0.94 10.88 13.07
N ALA A 128 -0.54 10.62 11.82
CA ALA A 128 -0.78 9.35 11.14
C ALA A 128 0.45 8.86 10.34
N GLY A 129 1.62 8.96 10.97
CA GLY A 129 2.86 8.51 10.34
C GLY A 129 3.43 9.49 9.31
N CYS A 130 4.02 8.98 8.25
CA CYS A 130 4.84 9.74 7.32
C CYS A 130 4.44 9.54 5.85
N MET A 131 4.78 10.51 5.02
CA MET A 131 4.78 10.42 3.56
C MET A 131 6.20 10.48 3.03
N LEU A 132 6.49 9.68 2.01
CA LEU A 132 7.74 9.66 1.28
C LEU A 132 7.59 10.44 -0.03
N ASP A 133 8.52 11.35 -0.32
CA ASP A 133 8.64 11.93 -1.65
C ASP A 133 9.18 10.87 -2.61
N HIS A 134 8.40 10.53 -3.62
CA HIS A 134 8.78 9.43 -4.50
C HIS A 134 9.79 9.94 -5.55
N PRO A 135 10.99 9.36 -5.64
CA PRO A 135 12.09 9.92 -6.43
C PRO A 135 11.83 9.98 -7.95
N THR A 136 10.88 9.20 -8.44
CA THR A 136 10.53 9.14 -9.88
C THR A 136 9.13 9.66 -10.19
N HIS A 137 8.36 10.03 -9.17
CA HIS A 137 7.02 10.60 -9.30
C HIS A 137 7.03 11.98 -8.64
N ASP A 138 6.41 12.95 -9.23
CA ASP A 138 6.31 14.30 -8.66
C ASP A 138 5.18 14.40 -7.64
N HIS A 139 5.13 13.43 -6.71
CA HIS A 139 4.13 13.42 -5.63
C HIS A 139 4.53 12.54 -4.45
N TRP A 140 3.88 12.80 -3.33
CA TRP A 140 4.11 12.08 -2.08
C TRP A 140 3.32 10.79 -2.00
N HIS A 141 3.92 9.76 -1.39
CA HIS A 141 3.29 8.48 -1.09
C HIS A 141 3.12 8.29 0.41
N PHE A 142 1.94 7.91 0.85
CA PHE A 142 1.71 7.55 2.26
C PHE A 142 2.42 6.24 2.59
N ASP A 143 3.26 6.27 3.65
CA ASP A 143 4.10 5.13 4.02
C ASP A 143 3.31 4.04 4.75
N ALA A 144 3.71 2.80 4.52
CA ALA A 144 3.19 1.60 5.20
C ALA A 144 1.66 1.41 5.10
N MET A 145 1.02 1.86 4.01
CA MET A 145 -0.42 1.65 3.82
C MET A 145 -0.81 0.19 3.64
N ALA A 146 0.08 -0.68 3.16
CA ALA A 146 -0.18 -2.11 3.08
C ALA A 146 1.06 -2.97 3.33
N ARG A 147 0.84 -4.18 3.85
CA ARG A 147 1.82 -5.26 3.97
C ARG A 147 1.34 -6.49 3.22
N TYR A 148 2.22 -7.05 2.42
CA TYR A 148 1.99 -8.31 1.72
C TYR A 148 2.81 -9.43 2.33
N SER A 149 2.24 -10.61 2.51
CA SER A 149 2.99 -11.80 2.90
C SER A 149 2.43 -13.06 2.26
N LEU A 150 3.32 -13.98 1.92
CA LEU A 150 2.98 -15.34 1.55
C LEU A 150 3.30 -16.24 2.74
N ARG A 151 2.33 -17.01 3.20
CA ARG A 151 2.43 -17.86 4.40
C ARG A 151 2.00 -19.29 4.09
N THR A 152 2.44 -20.21 4.91
CA THR A 152 1.82 -21.55 4.98
C THR A 152 0.47 -21.45 5.72
N PRO A 153 -0.40 -22.46 5.62
CA PRO A 153 -1.68 -22.48 6.35
C PRO A 153 -1.55 -22.39 7.88
N ASP A 154 -0.43 -22.84 8.41
CA ASP A 154 -0.06 -22.78 9.84
C ASP A 154 0.67 -21.46 10.22
N GLY A 155 0.74 -20.51 9.29
CA GLY A 155 1.19 -19.16 9.56
C GLY A 155 2.68 -18.87 9.32
N VAL A 156 3.49 -19.86 8.95
CA VAL A 156 4.92 -19.64 8.67
C VAL A 156 5.10 -18.73 7.46
N VAL A 157 5.83 -17.64 7.61
CA VAL A 157 6.10 -16.68 6.55
C VAL A 157 7.11 -17.26 5.56
N LEU A 158 6.71 -17.37 4.30
CA LEU A 158 7.51 -17.83 3.17
C LEU A 158 8.17 -16.67 2.40
N GLY A 159 7.58 -15.51 2.46
CA GLY A 159 8.04 -14.27 1.87
C GLY A 159 7.14 -13.13 2.31
N ALA A 160 7.73 -11.99 2.56
CA ALA A 160 6.99 -10.79 2.95
C ALA A 160 7.56 -9.57 2.23
N ARG A 161 6.70 -8.61 1.96
CA ARG A 161 7.08 -7.29 1.50
C ARG A 161 6.14 -6.26 2.11
N ARG A 162 6.72 -5.27 2.74
CA ARG A 162 6.01 -4.05 3.05
C ARG A 162 6.01 -3.22 1.78
N LYS A 163 4.86 -2.97 1.19
CA LYS A 163 4.81 -1.94 0.17
C LYS A 163 4.93 -0.59 0.87
N VAL A 164 6.03 0.06 0.59
CA VAL A 164 6.49 1.20 1.37
C VAL A 164 5.57 2.40 1.20
N SER A 165 4.89 2.55 0.07
CA SER A 165 4.16 3.78 -0.16
C SER A 165 3.11 3.70 -1.26
N PHE A 166 2.04 4.46 -1.05
CA PHE A 166 0.97 4.61 -2.03
C PHE A 166 0.57 6.08 -2.17
N CYS A 167 0.29 6.50 -3.38
CA CYS A 167 -0.55 7.66 -3.65
C CYS A 167 -2.01 7.24 -3.52
N LEU A 168 -2.64 7.58 -2.42
CA LEU A 168 -4.00 7.14 -2.10
C LEU A 168 -5.05 7.92 -2.89
N ARG A 169 -5.87 7.22 -3.66
CA ARG A 169 -6.87 7.83 -4.54
C ARG A 169 -8.05 6.91 -4.86
N ASP A 170 -9.11 7.51 -5.40
CA ASP A 170 -10.30 6.80 -5.85
C ASP A 170 -10.10 6.27 -7.27
N ASN A 171 -9.70 4.99 -7.42
CA ASN A 171 -9.55 4.37 -8.74
C ASN A 171 -10.85 3.76 -9.27
N SER A 172 -11.58 3.03 -8.40
CA SER A 172 -12.80 2.34 -8.78
C SER A 172 -13.79 2.26 -7.62
N ARG A 173 -15.02 1.83 -7.91
CA ARG A 173 -16.05 1.65 -6.88
C ARG A 173 -16.02 0.25 -6.32
N VAL A 174 -16.32 0.13 -5.03
CA VAL A 174 -16.56 -1.18 -4.41
C VAL A 174 -17.80 -1.81 -5.05
N ARG A 175 -17.70 -3.04 -5.53
CA ARG A 175 -18.86 -3.76 -6.08
C ARG A 175 -19.91 -4.01 -5.01
N GLY A 176 -21.16 -3.68 -5.33
CA GLY A 176 -22.30 -3.92 -4.43
C GLY A 176 -22.42 -2.91 -3.28
N SER A 177 -21.52 -1.96 -3.13
CA SER A 177 -21.74 -0.80 -2.29
C SER A 177 -22.59 0.21 -3.03
N ASP A 178 -23.45 0.92 -2.28
CA ASP A 178 -24.03 2.17 -2.75
C ASP A 178 -23.02 3.29 -2.38
N PRO A 179 -22.10 3.67 -3.28
CA PRO A 179 -21.16 4.71 -2.95
C PRO A 179 -21.96 6.00 -2.85
N VAL A 180 -22.14 6.42 -1.63
CA VAL A 180 -22.83 7.67 -1.31
C VAL A 180 -22.14 8.86 -1.96
N THR A 181 -20.87 8.65 -2.34
CA THR A 181 -20.02 9.75 -2.67
C THR A 181 -19.50 9.65 -4.10
N ARG A 182 -19.44 10.80 -4.70
CA ARG A 182 -18.56 11.09 -5.81
C ARG A 182 -17.10 10.82 -5.40
N ALA A 183 -16.25 10.41 -6.34
CA ALA A 183 -14.80 10.39 -6.12
C ALA A 183 -14.33 11.79 -5.74
N TYR A 184 -13.63 11.90 -4.61
CA TYR A 184 -13.06 13.16 -4.15
C TYR A 184 -11.54 13.21 -4.30
N PHE A 185 -10.89 12.06 -4.33
CA PHE A 185 -9.44 11.93 -4.40
C PHE A 185 -9.04 11.37 -5.76
N GLY A 186 -8.58 12.25 -6.62
CA GLY A 186 -8.12 11.92 -7.98
C GLY A 186 -6.61 11.70 -8.02
N GLU A 187 -5.91 12.50 -8.81
CA GLU A 187 -4.45 12.42 -8.92
C GLU A 187 -3.77 13.01 -7.69
N CYS A 188 -2.67 12.37 -7.28
CA CYS A 188 -1.81 12.89 -6.24
C CYS A 188 -0.93 13.99 -6.81
N GLY A 189 -1.03 15.17 -6.23
CA GLY A 189 -0.12 16.27 -6.50
C GLY A 189 0.84 16.52 -5.34
N PRO A 190 1.81 17.39 -5.53
CA PRO A 190 2.70 17.80 -4.45
C PRO A 190 1.88 18.47 -3.32
N ARG A 191 2.02 17.95 -2.10
CA ARG A 191 1.38 18.46 -0.88
C ARG A 191 -0.16 18.54 -0.89
N THR A 192 -0.82 17.74 -1.72
CA THR A 192 -2.28 17.62 -1.72
C THR A 192 -2.75 16.62 -0.68
N ASP A 193 -4.01 16.76 -0.24
CA ASP A 193 -4.68 15.71 0.50
C ASP A 193 -4.78 14.46 -0.36
N GLN A 194 -4.42 13.32 0.22
CA GLN A 194 -4.61 12.01 -0.39
C GLN A 194 -5.66 11.24 0.40
N GLY A 195 -6.37 10.34 -0.27
CA GLY A 195 -7.38 9.59 0.45
C GLY A 195 -8.18 8.62 -0.42
N VAL A 196 -9.10 7.93 0.25
CA VAL A 196 -10.07 7.03 -0.37
C VAL A 196 -11.47 7.38 0.15
N SER A 197 -12.36 7.75 -0.76
CA SER A 197 -13.75 8.10 -0.43
C SER A 197 -14.55 6.88 0.04
N PRO A 198 -15.60 7.04 0.86
CA PRO A 198 -16.50 5.94 1.23
C PRO A 198 -17.05 5.21 -0.01
N GLY A 199 -16.93 3.88 -0.04
CA GLY A 199 -17.37 3.04 -1.14
C GLY A 199 -16.44 3.03 -2.36
N TRP A 200 -15.23 3.58 -2.24
CA TRP A 200 -14.21 3.57 -3.27
C TRP A 200 -13.05 2.64 -2.93
N VAL A 201 -12.28 2.30 -3.95
CA VAL A 201 -11.12 1.40 -3.87
C VAL A 201 -9.92 2.08 -4.52
N ASP A 202 -8.80 2.00 -3.85
CA ASP A 202 -7.50 2.26 -4.43
C ASP A 202 -6.88 0.95 -4.92
N VAL A 203 -6.56 0.87 -6.22
CA VAL A 203 -6.13 -0.36 -6.89
C VAL A 203 -4.72 -0.20 -7.45
N TYR A 204 -3.86 -1.15 -7.11
CA TYR A 204 -2.48 -1.24 -7.57
C TYR A 204 -2.29 -2.47 -8.44
N GLY A 205 -2.13 -2.25 -9.73
CA GLY A 205 -2.00 -3.33 -10.72
C GLY A 205 -0.69 -4.12 -10.59
N PRO A 206 -0.65 -5.36 -11.11
CA PRO A 206 0.49 -6.25 -10.97
C PRO A 206 1.74 -5.78 -11.74
N ASP A 207 1.59 -4.80 -12.63
CA ASP A 207 2.69 -4.25 -13.43
C ASP A 207 3.42 -3.11 -12.75
N LEU A 208 2.89 -2.58 -11.66
CA LEU A 208 3.51 -1.50 -10.91
C LEU A 208 4.79 -1.98 -10.21
N ASP A 209 5.76 -1.08 -10.12
CA ASP A 209 6.98 -1.32 -9.37
C ASP A 209 6.68 -1.66 -7.92
N GLY A 210 7.39 -2.65 -7.40
CA GLY A 210 7.17 -3.11 -6.04
C GLY A 210 5.90 -3.93 -5.80
N GLN A 211 5.03 -4.14 -6.79
CA GLN A 211 3.79 -4.92 -6.65
C GLN A 211 4.04 -6.42 -6.87
N TYR A 212 4.88 -7.02 -6.03
CA TYR A 212 5.21 -8.46 -6.09
C TYR A 212 5.73 -8.99 -4.75
N LEU A 213 5.76 -10.31 -4.63
CA LEU A 213 6.50 -11.06 -3.61
C LEU A 213 7.54 -11.95 -4.26
N VAL A 214 8.76 -11.95 -3.74
CA VAL A 214 9.78 -12.92 -4.14
C VAL A 214 9.41 -14.29 -3.58
N LEU A 215 9.31 -15.28 -4.45
CA LEU A 215 8.99 -16.63 -4.05
C LEU A 215 10.26 -17.36 -3.61
N PRO A 216 10.22 -18.15 -2.52
CA PRO A 216 11.35 -18.96 -2.12
C PRO A 216 11.74 -19.95 -3.23
N ALA A 217 13.00 -20.36 -3.28
CA ALA A 217 13.50 -21.33 -4.25
C ALA A 217 12.67 -22.62 -4.24
N ARG A 218 12.21 -23.03 -3.06
CA ARG A 218 11.30 -24.16 -2.86
C ARG A 218 9.97 -23.66 -2.29
N THR A 219 9.04 -23.30 -3.16
CA THR A 219 7.66 -23.02 -2.76
C THR A 219 6.93 -24.34 -2.46
N PRO A 220 6.21 -24.45 -1.33
CA PRO A 220 5.42 -25.66 -1.04
C PRO A 220 4.46 -25.99 -2.19
N ARG A 221 4.29 -27.30 -2.47
CA ARG A 221 3.31 -27.77 -3.48
C ARG A 221 1.88 -27.84 -2.94
N THR A 222 1.72 -27.63 -1.65
CA THR A 222 0.44 -27.51 -0.94
C THR A 222 -0.16 -26.12 -1.09
N THR A 223 -1.27 -25.86 -0.45
CA THR A 223 -1.84 -24.51 -0.35
C THR A 223 -0.89 -23.58 0.38
N VAL A 224 -0.76 -22.35 -0.12
CA VAL A 224 -0.11 -21.21 0.53
C VAL A 224 -1.11 -20.08 0.60
N CYS A 225 -0.93 -19.16 1.54
CA CYS A 225 -1.86 -18.08 1.83
C CYS A 225 -1.22 -16.74 1.47
N LEU A 226 -1.77 -16.05 0.48
CA LEU A 226 -1.42 -14.66 0.22
C LEU A 226 -2.24 -13.78 1.16
N VAL A 227 -1.55 -13.10 2.07
CA VAL A 227 -2.15 -12.21 3.06
C VAL A 227 -1.82 -10.78 2.71
N VAL A 228 -2.85 -9.94 2.61
CA VAL A 228 -2.72 -8.49 2.42
C VAL A 228 -3.36 -7.82 3.63
N VAL A 229 -2.63 -6.92 4.26
CA VAL A 229 -3.10 -6.18 5.43
C VAL A 229 -3.05 -4.69 5.11
N ALA A 230 -4.18 -4.00 5.20
CA ALA A 230 -4.25 -2.54 5.17
C ALA A 230 -3.77 -2.01 6.53
N ASP A 231 -3.19 -0.82 6.54
CA ASP A 231 -2.65 -0.15 7.73
C ASP A 231 -1.94 -1.10 8.72
N PRO A 232 -0.91 -1.81 8.33
CA PRO A 232 -0.28 -2.85 9.16
C PRO A 232 0.46 -2.31 10.39
N ARG A 233 0.49 -1.00 10.58
CA ARG A 233 1.10 -0.32 11.71
C ARG A 233 0.08 0.33 12.65
N ASP A 234 -1.22 0.20 12.35
CA ASP A 234 -2.31 0.83 13.14
C ASP A 234 -2.08 2.35 13.30
N GLN A 235 -1.75 3.01 12.19
CA GLN A 235 -1.47 4.45 12.16
C GLN A 235 -2.72 5.29 11.97
N LEU A 236 -3.76 4.70 11.39
CA LEU A 236 -5.05 5.34 11.13
C LEU A 236 -6.02 5.01 12.26
N VAL A 237 -6.99 5.87 12.45
CA VAL A 237 -8.16 5.60 13.30
C VAL A 237 -9.30 5.22 12.39
N GLU A 238 -9.79 4.01 12.56
CA GLU A 238 -10.80 3.43 11.70
C GLU A 238 -12.12 3.14 12.46
N ALA A 239 -13.14 2.78 11.74
CA ALA A 239 -14.41 2.37 12.35
C ALA A 239 -14.33 0.92 12.85
N ASP A 240 -13.54 0.08 12.20
CA ASP A 240 -13.26 -1.29 12.58
C ASP A 240 -11.80 -1.63 12.23
N GLU A 241 -10.98 -1.87 13.24
CA GLU A 241 -9.57 -2.25 13.10
C GLU A 241 -9.39 -3.77 12.92
N GLY A 242 -10.45 -4.55 13.10
CA GLY A 242 -10.40 -6.02 13.06
C GLY A 242 -10.52 -6.61 11.66
N ASP A 243 -10.85 -5.82 10.64
CA ASP A 243 -11.15 -6.34 9.30
C ASP A 243 -10.19 -5.87 8.19
N ASN A 244 -9.03 -5.32 8.56
CA ASN A 244 -8.03 -4.75 7.65
C ASN A 244 -7.36 -5.80 6.73
N ALA A 245 -7.50 -7.08 7.02
CA ALA A 245 -6.80 -8.15 6.32
C ALA A 245 -7.66 -8.92 5.32
N SER A 246 -7.06 -9.31 4.21
CA SER A 246 -7.60 -10.33 3.31
C SER A 246 -6.64 -11.50 3.17
N VAL A 247 -7.19 -12.70 3.03
CA VAL A 247 -6.44 -13.94 2.86
C VAL A 247 -6.93 -14.65 1.60
N LEU A 248 -6.00 -14.92 0.68
CA LEU A 248 -6.30 -15.63 -0.56
C LEU A 248 -5.51 -16.95 -0.61
N PRO A 249 -6.19 -18.12 -0.53
CA PRO A 249 -5.54 -19.40 -0.67
C PRO A 249 -5.08 -19.63 -2.11
N LEU A 250 -3.81 -20.01 -2.28
CA LEU A 250 -3.17 -20.23 -3.57
C LEU A 250 -2.48 -21.58 -3.64
N ARG A 251 -2.36 -22.10 -4.85
CA ARG A 251 -1.43 -23.17 -5.20
C ARG A 251 -0.51 -22.68 -6.31
N ILE A 252 0.81 -22.80 -6.07
CA ILE A 252 1.84 -22.32 -6.99
C ILE A 252 2.68 -23.53 -7.46
N ARG A 253 2.79 -23.70 -8.79
CA ARG A 253 3.62 -24.74 -9.42
C ARG A 253 4.41 -24.14 -10.58
N GLY A 254 5.73 -24.01 -10.41
CA GLY A 254 6.55 -23.34 -11.43
C GLY A 254 6.13 -21.90 -11.63
N THR A 255 5.61 -21.56 -12.79
CA THR A 255 5.03 -20.25 -13.13
C THR A 255 3.50 -20.25 -13.09
N GLU A 256 2.88 -21.40 -12.82
CA GLU A 256 1.43 -21.48 -12.71
C GLU A 256 0.98 -21.12 -11.30
N VAL A 257 -0.01 -20.24 -11.19
CA VAL A 257 -0.66 -19.85 -9.93
C VAL A 257 -2.17 -20.00 -10.10
N ARG A 258 -2.83 -20.60 -9.11
CA ARG A 258 -4.29 -20.78 -9.08
C ARG A 258 -4.82 -20.53 -7.68
N THR A 259 -5.98 -19.92 -7.59
CA THR A 259 -6.73 -19.83 -6.33
C THR A 259 -7.29 -21.19 -5.95
N THR A 260 -7.39 -21.46 -4.65
CA THR A 260 -7.98 -22.69 -4.11
C THR A 260 -9.11 -22.35 -3.14
N LYS A 261 -9.96 -23.33 -2.86
CA LYS A 261 -11.01 -23.17 -1.83
C LYS A 261 -10.48 -23.67 -0.49
N GLY A 262 -10.46 -22.82 0.51
CA GLY A 262 -10.07 -23.17 1.87
C GLY A 262 -8.58 -23.46 2.08
N GLY A 263 -8.21 -23.81 3.29
CA GLY A 263 -6.85 -24.17 3.69
C GLY A 263 -6.03 -23.03 4.30
N CYS A 264 -6.58 -21.82 4.37
CA CYS A 264 -6.00 -20.71 5.10
C CYS A 264 -6.95 -20.30 6.21
N GLY A 265 -6.48 -20.23 7.45
CA GLY A 265 -7.24 -19.63 8.54
C GLY A 265 -7.53 -18.16 8.25
N SER A 266 -8.61 -17.63 8.83
CA SER A 266 -8.79 -16.18 8.91
C SER A 266 -7.60 -15.61 9.70
N SER A 267 -6.87 -14.66 9.13
CA SER A 267 -5.89 -13.89 9.90
C SER A 267 -6.66 -13.02 10.90
N THR A 268 -6.63 -13.39 12.15
CA THR A 268 -6.93 -12.48 13.27
C THR A 268 -5.68 -11.67 13.56
#